data_72ec4f1786213800a2d08d3400edae4f
#
_entry.id   72ec4f1786213800a2d08d3400edae4f
#
_cell.length_a   1.000
_cell.length_b   1.000
_cell.length_c   1.000
_cell.angle_alpha   90.00
_cell.angle_beta   90.00
_cell.angle_gamma   90.00
#
_symmetry.space_group_name_H-M   'P 1'
#
loop_
_entity.id
_entity.type
_entity.pdbx_description
1 polymer ?
#
loop_
_entity_poly.entity_id
_entity_poly.type
_entity_poly.pdbx_seq_one_letter_code
_entity_poly.pdbx_strand_id
1 'polypeptide(L)'
;MLFAPIFIIEEKGICESASEAPGKAGNNMWLADDWKDYQVIDCSKGEKLERWGEYILVRPDPQVIWDTPKNHRGWRYMNGHYHRSAKGGGEWEFFDLPEQWTIGYKGLTFHLKPFSFKHTGLFPEQATNWDWFGDKIRKAGRPVKVLNLFAYTGGATLAAAQAGAQVTHVDASKGMVGWAKENAASSGLSDAPIRWLVDDCVKFVEREIRRGNHYDAIIMDPPSYGRGPKGEIWKIDDAIHPLVKLCVQLLSDDPLFFLINSYTTGLAPSVLTYMMSVEIMPKFGGHVEAQEIGLPVKETGLVLPCGASGRWGR
;
A
#
# COMPACT_ATOMS: atom_id res chain seq x y z
N MET A 1 -32.60 37.97 -3.85
CA MET A 1 -31.46 38.77 -4.33
C MET A 1 -30.84 39.48 -3.15
N LEU A 2 -29.76 38.93 -2.60
CA LEU A 2 -28.95 39.55 -1.54
C LEU A 2 -27.49 39.41 -1.98
N PHE A 3 -26.90 40.53 -2.37
CA PHE A 3 -25.49 40.64 -2.71
C PHE A 3 -24.67 40.70 -1.42
N ALA A 4 -23.64 39.86 -1.31
CA ALA A 4 -22.61 39.96 -0.31
C ALA A 4 -21.54 40.98 -0.76
N PRO A 5 -20.92 41.75 0.16
CA PRO A 5 -19.96 42.78 -0.18
C PRO A 5 -18.59 42.19 -0.52
N ILE A 6 -17.99 42.73 -1.57
CA ILE A 6 -16.61 42.48 -2.00
C ILE A 6 -15.70 43.27 -1.04
N PHE A 7 -14.80 42.56 -0.33
CA PHE A 7 -13.71 43.18 0.41
C PHE A 7 -12.57 43.50 -0.53
N ILE A 8 -12.24 44.79 -0.64
CA ILE A 8 -11.01 45.28 -1.28
C ILE A 8 -9.92 45.21 -0.22
N ILE A 9 -8.87 44.42 -0.49
CA ILE A 9 -7.67 44.36 0.34
C ILE A 9 -6.66 45.35 -0.25
N GLU A 10 -6.31 46.38 0.52
CA GLU A 10 -5.24 47.30 0.20
C GLU A 10 -3.86 46.64 0.31
N GLU A 11 -3.04 46.83 -0.72
CA GLU A 11 -1.62 46.47 -0.73
C GLU A 11 -0.84 47.31 0.29
N LYS A 12 -0.18 46.66 1.24
CA LYS A 12 0.89 47.26 2.05
C LYS A 12 2.11 46.35 2.07
N GLY A 13 3.18 46.89 1.50
CA GLY A 13 4.57 46.78 1.96
C GLY A 13 5.21 45.41 1.92
N ILE A 14 6.01 45.18 0.88
CA ILE A 14 7.01 44.12 0.81
C ILE A 14 8.09 44.39 1.87
N CYS A 15 8.15 43.51 2.87
CA CYS A 15 9.31 43.39 3.74
C CYS A 15 10.07 42.13 3.30
N GLU A 16 11.26 42.31 2.72
CA GLU A 16 12.20 41.22 2.48
C GLU A 16 12.64 40.64 3.83
N SER A 17 12.19 39.42 4.10
CA SER A 17 12.80 38.59 5.12
C SER A 17 13.13 37.21 4.54
N ALA A 18 14.37 36.80 4.85
CA ALA A 18 15.04 35.59 4.44
C ALA A 18 14.13 34.39 4.26
N SER A 19 14.36 33.65 3.18
CA SER A 19 13.73 32.38 2.87
C SER A 19 14.01 31.35 3.97
N GLU A 20 13.15 31.26 4.97
CA GLU A 20 13.03 30.03 5.74
C GLU A 20 12.48 28.95 4.81
N ALA A 21 13.18 27.81 4.75
CA ALA A 21 12.69 26.61 4.09
C ALA A 21 11.27 26.33 4.60
N PRO A 22 10.32 25.88 3.74
CA PRO A 22 8.96 25.62 4.14
C PRO A 22 8.98 24.70 5.37
N GLY A 23 8.46 25.20 6.49
CA GLY A 23 8.41 24.48 7.75
C GLY A 23 7.84 23.08 7.50
N LYS A 24 8.42 22.07 8.12
CA LYS A 24 7.87 20.71 8.14
C LYS A 24 6.43 20.83 8.60
N ALA A 25 5.48 20.81 7.67
CA ALA A 25 4.08 20.61 8.00
C ALA A 25 4.05 19.33 8.81
N GLY A 26 3.45 19.35 10.02
CA GLY A 26 3.36 18.18 10.86
C GLY A 26 2.55 17.10 10.11
N ASN A 27 3.23 16.29 9.35
CA ASN A 27 2.61 15.23 8.58
C ASN A 27 2.28 14.10 9.54
N ASN A 28 1.00 13.98 9.90
CA ASN A 28 0.45 12.80 10.55
C ASN A 28 0.30 11.63 9.53
N MET A 29 1.31 11.42 8.70
CA MET A 29 1.37 10.32 7.74
C MET A 29 2.44 9.32 8.15
N TRP A 30 2.18 8.04 7.93
CA TRP A 30 3.22 7.00 8.02
C TRP A 30 4.01 6.96 6.72
N LEU A 31 5.31 7.25 6.80
CA LEU A 31 6.19 7.36 5.65
C LEU A 31 6.92 6.05 5.36
N ALA A 32 7.06 5.74 4.08
CA ALA A 32 7.94 4.69 3.60
C ALA A 32 9.22 5.34 3.06
N ASP A 33 10.12 5.75 3.96
CA ASP A 33 11.31 6.57 3.67
C ASP A 33 12.64 5.82 3.74
N ASP A 34 12.62 4.54 4.09
CA ASP A 34 13.83 3.70 4.22
C ASP A 34 14.26 3.01 2.90
N TRP A 35 13.61 3.31 1.79
CA TRP A 35 13.97 2.75 0.49
C TRP A 35 15.33 3.25 -0.01
N LYS A 36 16.19 2.32 -0.46
CA LYS A 36 17.45 2.63 -1.17
C LYS A 36 17.29 2.50 -2.68
N ASP A 37 16.56 1.50 -3.12
CA ASP A 37 16.39 1.17 -4.54
C ASP A 37 15.15 1.80 -5.17
N TYR A 38 14.30 2.44 -4.39
CA TYR A 38 13.12 3.14 -4.88
C TYR A 38 13.07 4.58 -4.40
N GLN A 39 12.54 5.49 -5.22
CA GLN A 39 12.36 6.90 -4.86
C GLN A 39 11.31 7.56 -5.74
N VAL A 40 10.41 8.35 -5.16
CA VAL A 40 9.66 9.35 -5.92
C VAL A 40 10.56 10.55 -6.10
N ILE A 41 10.91 10.84 -7.35
CA ILE A 41 11.78 11.97 -7.69
C ILE A 41 10.95 13.25 -7.69
N ASP A 42 9.83 13.25 -8.42
CA ASP A 42 8.96 14.40 -8.61
C ASP A 42 7.53 13.94 -8.93
N CYS A 43 6.54 14.83 -8.80
CA CYS A 43 5.16 14.53 -9.19
C CYS A 43 4.43 15.80 -9.63
N SER A 44 3.75 15.75 -10.79
CA SER A 44 3.02 16.88 -11.38
C SER A 44 2.04 16.42 -12.46
N LYS A 45 0.94 17.15 -12.63
CA LYS A 45 -0.04 16.96 -13.74
C LYS A 45 -0.56 15.54 -13.87
N GLY A 46 -0.94 14.91 -12.75
CA GLY A 46 -1.49 13.56 -12.76
C GLY A 46 -0.48 12.44 -12.90
N GLU A 47 0.82 12.75 -12.84
CA GLU A 47 1.90 11.79 -13.01
C GLU A 47 2.94 11.89 -11.91
N LYS A 48 3.64 10.79 -11.67
CA LYS A 48 4.81 10.69 -10.82
C LYS A 48 6.01 10.18 -11.58
N LEU A 49 7.16 10.79 -11.32
CA LEU A 49 8.48 10.42 -11.80
C LEU A 49 9.17 9.60 -10.71
N GLU A 50 9.49 8.36 -11.00
CA GLU A 50 10.00 7.40 -10.02
C GLU A 50 11.31 6.78 -10.48
N ARG A 51 12.20 6.48 -9.53
CA ARG A 51 13.37 5.63 -9.73
C ARG A 51 13.08 4.24 -9.12
N TRP A 52 13.32 3.22 -9.93
CA TRP A 52 13.16 1.80 -9.59
C TRP A 52 14.46 1.05 -9.87
N GLY A 53 15.36 0.97 -8.88
CA GLY A 53 16.73 0.55 -9.07
C GLY A 53 17.50 1.54 -9.93
N GLU A 54 17.91 1.14 -11.10
CA GLU A 54 18.62 2.00 -12.09
C GLU A 54 17.65 2.68 -13.09
N TYR A 55 16.37 2.27 -13.12
CA TYR A 55 15.42 2.70 -14.14
C TYR A 55 14.51 3.83 -13.64
N ILE A 56 14.21 4.75 -14.55
CA ILE A 56 13.32 5.88 -14.34
C ILE A 56 12.00 5.60 -15.05
N LEU A 57 10.90 5.66 -14.31
CA LEU A 57 9.56 5.46 -14.85
C LEU A 57 8.69 6.70 -14.63
N VAL A 58 7.80 6.96 -15.59
CA VAL A 58 6.70 7.90 -15.46
C VAL A 58 5.40 7.12 -15.46
N ARG A 59 4.61 7.30 -14.41
CA ARG A 59 3.33 6.61 -14.25
C ARG A 59 2.24 7.57 -13.77
N PRO A 60 0.97 7.38 -14.20
CA PRO A 60 -0.13 8.20 -13.73
C PRO A 60 -0.42 7.94 -12.24
N ASP A 61 -0.69 9.03 -11.54
CA ASP A 61 -1.16 8.98 -10.16
C ASP A 61 -2.36 9.93 -9.98
N PRO A 62 -3.56 9.43 -9.63
CA PRO A 62 -4.76 10.26 -9.52
C PRO A 62 -4.73 11.22 -8.32
N GLN A 63 -3.84 11.02 -7.35
CA GLN A 63 -3.66 11.94 -6.23
C GLN A 63 -2.93 13.21 -6.64
N VAL A 64 -2.16 13.17 -7.72
CA VAL A 64 -1.34 14.29 -8.20
C VAL A 64 -2.20 15.28 -9.00
N ILE A 65 -3.01 16.08 -8.32
CA ILE A 65 -3.92 17.07 -8.94
C ILE A 65 -3.27 18.45 -9.15
N TRP A 66 -2.07 18.65 -8.60
CA TRP A 66 -1.31 19.90 -8.75
C TRP A 66 -0.51 19.92 -10.05
N ASP A 67 -0.19 21.15 -10.47
CA ASP A 67 0.57 21.44 -11.68
C ASP A 67 1.81 22.23 -11.31
N THR A 68 2.92 21.55 -11.05
CA THR A 68 4.23 22.11 -10.78
C THR A 68 5.14 21.98 -11.99
N PRO A 69 6.15 22.85 -12.16
CA PRO A 69 7.09 22.73 -13.26
C PRO A 69 7.87 21.41 -13.24
N LYS A 70 7.83 20.66 -14.35
CA LYS A 70 8.57 19.41 -14.56
C LYS A 70 10.03 19.68 -14.91
N ASN A 71 10.84 20.17 -13.97
CA ASN A 71 12.22 20.62 -14.20
C ASN A 71 13.23 19.47 -14.20
N HIS A 72 12.97 18.38 -13.46
CA HIS A 72 13.91 17.28 -13.37
C HIS A 72 14.11 16.61 -14.75
N ARG A 73 15.37 16.33 -15.10
CA ARG A 73 15.74 15.73 -16.40
C ARG A 73 15.04 14.40 -16.70
N GLY A 74 14.71 13.64 -15.66
CA GLY A 74 14.01 12.35 -15.77
C GLY A 74 12.65 12.42 -16.49
N TRP A 75 12.00 13.59 -16.50
CA TRP A 75 10.77 13.80 -17.27
C TRP A 75 10.99 13.77 -18.80
N ARG A 76 12.24 13.86 -19.25
CA ARG A 76 12.64 13.81 -20.68
C ARG A 76 13.42 12.55 -21.02
N TYR A 77 14.07 11.93 -20.02
CA TYR A 77 14.97 10.78 -20.18
C TYR A 77 14.55 9.64 -19.23
N MET A 78 13.29 9.19 -19.36
CA MET A 78 12.78 8.03 -18.67
C MET A 78 13.08 6.74 -19.44
N ASN A 79 13.04 5.60 -18.76
CA ASN A 79 13.15 4.28 -19.36
C ASN A 79 11.80 3.69 -19.78
N GLY A 80 10.72 4.13 -19.14
CA GLY A 80 9.36 3.73 -19.48
C GLY A 80 8.34 4.77 -19.04
N HIS A 81 7.28 4.92 -19.86
CA HIS A 81 6.17 5.83 -19.59
C HIS A 81 4.84 5.09 -19.80
N TYR A 82 3.97 5.10 -18.81
CA TYR A 82 2.61 4.57 -18.95
C TYR A 82 1.63 5.68 -19.28
N HIS A 83 1.09 5.65 -20.48
CA HIS A 83 0.10 6.61 -20.98
C HIS A 83 -1.31 6.14 -20.65
N ARG A 84 -2.07 6.98 -19.89
CA ARG A 84 -3.45 6.68 -19.55
C ARG A 84 -4.37 6.97 -20.73
N SER A 85 -5.22 6.01 -21.07
CA SER A 85 -6.27 6.21 -22.08
C SER A 85 -7.49 6.93 -21.48
N ALA A 86 -8.10 7.82 -22.23
CA ALA A 86 -9.35 8.48 -21.86
C ALA A 86 -10.54 7.50 -21.76
N LYS A 87 -10.44 6.33 -22.39
CA LYS A 87 -11.46 5.25 -22.37
C LYS A 87 -11.26 4.24 -21.24
N GLY A 88 -10.30 4.47 -20.34
CA GLY A 88 -9.87 3.54 -19.32
C GLY A 88 -8.69 2.66 -19.76
N GLY A 89 -7.89 2.18 -18.80
CA GLY A 89 -6.65 1.48 -19.08
C GLY A 89 -5.55 2.41 -19.60
N GLY A 90 -4.69 1.91 -20.46
CA GLY A 90 -3.55 2.63 -21.06
C GLY A 90 -2.51 1.67 -21.60
N GLU A 91 -1.38 2.22 -22.02
CA GLU A 91 -0.29 1.45 -22.62
C GLU A 91 1.08 1.97 -22.15
N TRP A 92 2.06 1.09 -22.13
CA TRP A 92 3.44 1.42 -21.85
C TRP A 92 4.19 1.82 -23.12
N GLU A 93 4.92 2.90 -23.06
CA GLU A 93 5.96 3.26 -24.01
C GLU A 93 7.32 2.94 -23.37
N PHE A 94 8.15 2.13 -24.05
CA PHE A 94 9.44 1.68 -23.57
C PHE A 94 10.56 2.34 -24.37
N PHE A 95 11.59 2.84 -23.65
CA PHE A 95 12.75 3.45 -24.28
C PHE A 95 14.02 2.59 -24.11
N ASP A 96 14.36 2.24 -22.88
CA ASP A 96 15.48 1.37 -22.53
C ASP A 96 15.15 0.72 -21.17
N LEU A 97 14.11 -0.10 -21.17
CA LEU A 97 13.63 -0.79 -19.98
C LEU A 97 13.66 -2.30 -20.24
N PRO A 98 14.31 -3.10 -19.39
CA PRO A 98 14.25 -4.56 -19.52
C PRO A 98 12.83 -5.08 -19.25
N GLU A 99 12.54 -6.26 -19.77
CA GLU A 99 11.26 -6.93 -19.52
C GLU A 99 11.03 -7.19 -18.04
N GLN A 100 12.11 -7.40 -17.27
CA GLN A 100 12.08 -7.68 -15.85
C GLN A 100 13.38 -7.22 -15.19
N TRP A 101 13.29 -6.68 -13.97
CA TRP A 101 14.42 -6.34 -13.09
C TRP A 101 14.06 -6.58 -11.62
N THR A 102 14.99 -6.30 -10.72
CA THR A 102 14.76 -6.47 -9.28
C THR A 102 15.13 -5.21 -8.51
N ILE A 103 14.45 -5.01 -7.37
CA ILE A 103 14.84 -4.05 -6.33
C ILE A 103 14.82 -4.72 -4.96
N GLY A 104 15.61 -4.16 -4.03
CA GLY A 104 15.72 -4.65 -2.67
C GLY A 104 15.06 -3.75 -1.62
N TYR A 105 14.56 -4.35 -0.55
CA TYR A 105 14.16 -3.66 0.67
C TYR A 105 14.53 -4.48 1.90
N LYS A 106 15.47 -3.98 2.72
CA LYS A 106 15.87 -4.59 4.01
C LYS A 106 16.11 -6.12 3.93
N GLY A 107 16.79 -6.58 2.87
CA GLY A 107 17.11 -7.98 2.62
C GLY A 107 16.05 -8.77 1.85
N LEU A 108 14.93 -8.19 1.54
CA LEU A 108 13.96 -8.75 0.60
C LEU A 108 14.30 -8.33 -0.84
N THR A 109 14.03 -9.19 -1.80
CA THR A 109 14.22 -8.95 -3.24
C THR A 109 12.90 -9.11 -3.96
N PHE A 110 12.53 -8.11 -4.76
CA PHE A 110 11.28 -8.07 -5.50
C PHE A 110 11.56 -8.01 -7.00
N HIS A 111 11.01 -8.95 -7.74
CA HIS A 111 10.95 -8.91 -9.20
C HIS A 111 9.91 -7.90 -9.65
N LEU A 112 10.28 -7.08 -10.61
CA LEU A 112 9.44 -6.04 -11.21
C LEU A 112 9.35 -6.26 -12.70
N LYS A 113 8.18 -6.01 -13.25
CA LYS A 113 7.93 -5.94 -14.70
C LYS A 113 6.72 -5.06 -14.99
N PRO A 114 6.73 -4.28 -16.05
CA PRO A 114 5.52 -3.63 -16.52
C PRO A 114 4.50 -4.68 -16.97
N PHE A 115 3.23 -4.50 -16.62
CA PHE A 115 2.17 -5.36 -17.13
C PHE A 115 0.89 -4.55 -17.38
N SER A 116 -0.19 -5.20 -17.79
CA SER A 116 -1.38 -4.63 -18.45
C SER A 116 -2.02 -3.37 -17.84
N PHE A 117 -1.54 -2.91 -16.69
CA PHE A 117 -1.90 -1.64 -16.07
C PHE A 117 -0.64 -0.88 -15.71
N LYS A 118 -0.77 0.32 -15.14
CA LYS A 118 0.34 1.14 -14.65
C LYS A 118 1.25 0.47 -13.60
N HIS A 119 0.92 -0.74 -13.16
CA HIS A 119 1.60 -1.43 -12.07
C HIS A 119 2.88 -2.14 -12.53
N THR A 120 3.82 -2.27 -11.60
CA THR A 120 5.13 -2.90 -11.82
C THR A 120 5.35 -4.13 -10.95
N GLY A 121 4.36 -4.49 -10.13
CA GLY A 121 4.42 -5.64 -9.24
C GLY A 121 4.67 -5.30 -7.77
N LEU A 122 4.85 -4.04 -7.41
CA LEU A 122 5.12 -3.64 -6.02
C LEU A 122 4.46 -2.30 -5.70
N PHE A 123 4.08 -2.13 -4.42
CA PHE A 123 3.58 -0.91 -3.81
C PHE A 123 4.57 -0.45 -2.72
N PRO A 124 5.53 0.42 -3.04
CA PRO A 124 6.61 0.80 -2.13
C PRO A 124 6.15 1.48 -0.85
N GLU A 125 5.04 2.19 -0.90
CA GLU A 125 4.42 2.85 0.26
C GLU A 125 4.02 1.88 1.38
N GLN A 126 3.83 0.59 1.04
CA GLN A 126 3.52 -0.45 2.03
C GLN A 126 4.69 -0.80 2.94
N ALA A 127 5.90 -0.37 2.63
CA ALA A 127 7.08 -0.66 3.45
C ALA A 127 6.95 -0.14 4.89
N THR A 128 6.25 0.98 5.11
CA THR A 128 5.96 1.48 6.46
C THR A 128 5.11 0.50 7.28
N ASN A 129 4.23 -0.26 6.63
CA ASN A 129 3.46 -1.32 7.28
C ASN A 129 4.31 -2.57 7.52
N TRP A 130 5.17 -2.93 6.55
CA TRP A 130 6.07 -4.08 6.71
C TRP A 130 7.00 -3.91 7.90
N ASP A 131 7.55 -2.72 8.11
CA ASP A 131 8.38 -2.40 9.24
C ASP A 131 7.62 -2.49 10.56
N TRP A 132 6.42 -1.88 10.62
CA TRP A 132 5.58 -1.86 11.80
C TRP A 132 5.20 -3.28 12.26
N PHE A 133 4.62 -4.11 11.38
CA PHE A 133 4.23 -5.44 11.80
C PHE A 133 5.42 -6.40 11.93
N GLY A 134 6.48 -6.20 11.16
CA GLY A 134 7.71 -6.95 11.29
C GLY A 134 8.32 -6.80 12.69
N ASP A 135 8.32 -5.58 13.22
CA ASP A 135 8.77 -5.30 14.58
C ASP A 135 7.88 -5.97 15.64
N LYS A 136 6.56 -5.94 15.48
CA LYS A 136 5.63 -6.64 16.37
C LYS A 136 5.86 -8.16 16.36
N ILE A 137 6.05 -8.77 15.19
CA ILE A 137 6.31 -10.20 15.05
C ILE A 137 7.62 -10.57 15.76
N ARG A 138 8.71 -9.85 15.51
CA ARG A 138 10.02 -10.10 16.15
C ARG A 138 9.97 -9.96 17.68
N LYS A 139 9.17 -9.01 18.19
CA LYS A 139 9.03 -8.72 19.62
C LYS A 139 8.03 -9.63 20.34
N ALA A 140 7.24 -10.42 19.61
CA ALA A 140 6.18 -11.25 20.20
C ALA A 140 6.69 -12.32 21.17
N GLY A 141 7.94 -12.79 21.02
CA GLY A 141 8.55 -13.81 21.89
C GLY A 141 7.89 -15.20 21.79
N ARG A 142 7.03 -15.41 20.81
CA ARG A 142 6.29 -16.67 20.54
C ARG A 142 6.09 -16.87 19.05
N PRO A 143 5.78 -18.09 18.58
CA PRO A 143 5.37 -18.31 17.21
C PRO A 143 4.13 -17.47 16.85
N VAL A 144 4.16 -16.84 15.68
CA VAL A 144 3.10 -15.96 15.19
C VAL A 144 2.56 -16.52 13.87
N LYS A 145 1.23 -16.72 13.81
CA LYS A 145 0.51 -17.12 12.59
C LYS A 145 -0.14 -15.90 11.96
N VAL A 146 0.24 -15.56 10.74
CA VAL A 146 -0.27 -14.42 9.98
C VAL A 146 -1.13 -14.89 8.83
N LEU A 147 -2.33 -14.34 8.69
CA LEU A 147 -3.17 -14.47 7.51
C LEU A 147 -3.03 -13.19 6.66
N ASN A 148 -2.55 -13.33 5.42
CA ASN A 148 -2.47 -12.23 4.46
C ASN A 148 -3.48 -12.46 3.33
N LEU A 149 -4.50 -11.60 3.24
CA LEU A 149 -5.58 -11.63 2.26
C LEU A 149 -5.35 -10.56 1.19
N PHE A 150 -5.72 -10.86 -0.07
CA PHE A 150 -5.43 -10.03 -1.24
C PHE A 150 -3.92 -9.79 -1.36
N ALA A 151 -3.17 -10.90 -1.20
CA ALA A 151 -1.76 -10.83 -0.88
C ALA A 151 -0.85 -10.47 -2.05
N TYR A 152 -1.41 -10.35 -3.27
CA TYR A 152 -0.75 -9.88 -4.50
C TYR A 152 0.59 -10.59 -4.76
N THR A 153 1.65 -9.86 -5.06
CA THR A 153 3.01 -10.38 -5.32
C THR A 153 3.81 -10.67 -4.04
N GLY A 154 3.17 -10.62 -2.88
CA GLY A 154 3.68 -11.14 -1.63
C GLY A 154 4.52 -10.18 -0.78
N GLY A 155 4.55 -8.86 -1.04
CA GLY A 155 5.36 -7.94 -0.25
C GLY A 155 5.17 -8.09 1.26
N ALA A 156 3.92 -8.01 1.73
CA ALA A 156 3.59 -8.20 3.14
C ALA A 156 3.84 -9.64 3.63
N THR A 157 3.61 -10.65 2.78
CA THR A 157 3.90 -12.06 3.10
C THR A 157 5.38 -12.28 3.39
N LEU A 158 6.25 -11.75 2.52
CA LEU A 158 7.69 -11.90 2.65
C LEU A 158 8.21 -11.15 3.89
N ALA A 159 7.73 -9.94 4.12
CA ALA A 159 8.11 -9.16 5.30
C ALA A 159 7.70 -9.85 6.62
N ALA A 160 6.51 -10.44 6.67
CA ALA A 160 6.06 -11.21 7.83
C ALA A 160 6.87 -12.50 8.02
N ALA A 161 7.15 -13.25 6.94
CA ALA A 161 7.96 -14.46 6.99
C ALA A 161 9.42 -14.18 7.39
N GLN A 162 10.02 -13.10 6.86
CA GLN A 162 11.37 -12.64 7.25
C GLN A 162 11.43 -12.27 8.74
N ALA A 163 10.34 -11.75 9.30
CA ALA A 163 10.23 -11.45 10.73
C ALA A 163 10.01 -12.70 11.60
N GLY A 164 9.87 -13.91 11.01
CA GLY A 164 9.74 -15.18 11.70
C GLY A 164 8.31 -15.72 11.83
N ALA A 165 7.33 -15.15 11.12
CA ALA A 165 5.95 -15.64 11.15
C ALA A 165 5.73 -16.88 10.26
N GLN A 166 4.74 -17.68 10.64
CA GLN A 166 4.08 -18.64 9.75
C GLN A 166 2.99 -17.90 8.97
N VAL A 167 3.10 -17.83 7.65
CA VAL A 167 2.20 -17.00 6.85
C VAL A 167 1.27 -17.85 5.98
N THR A 168 -0.02 -17.54 6.01
CA THR A 168 -0.99 -18.02 5.03
C THR A 168 -1.24 -16.91 4.02
N HIS A 169 -0.74 -17.07 2.81
CA HIS A 169 -0.86 -16.16 1.68
C HIS A 169 -2.05 -16.54 0.81
N VAL A 170 -3.02 -15.66 0.66
CA VAL A 170 -4.24 -15.89 -0.12
C VAL A 170 -4.42 -14.79 -1.16
N ASP A 171 -4.47 -15.18 -2.42
CA ASP A 171 -4.80 -14.31 -3.55
C ASP A 171 -5.59 -15.08 -4.59
N ALA A 172 -6.54 -14.43 -5.25
CA ALA A 172 -7.38 -15.07 -6.27
C ALA A 172 -6.64 -15.31 -7.59
N SER A 173 -5.53 -14.60 -7.83
CA SER A 173 -4.76 -14.68 -9.07
C SER A 173 -3.62 -15.69 -8.97
N LYS A 174 -3.71 -16.77 -9.74
CA LYS A 174 -2.62 -17.77 -9.86
C LYS A 174 -1.28 -17.12 -10.29
N GLY A 175 -1.34 -16.12 -11.17
CA GLY A 175 -0.15 -15.39 -11.64
C GLY A 175 0.52 -14.60 -10.52
N MET A 176 -0.27 -13.92 -9.67
CA MET A 176 0.25 -13.16 -8.53
C MET A 176 0.87 -14.08 -7.47
N VAL A 177 0.21 -15.21 -7.16
CA VAL A 177 0.77 -16.21 -6.24
C VAL A 177 2.06 -16.84 -6.79
N GLY A 178 2.14 -17.07 -8.10
CA GLY A 178 3.38 -17.50 -8.76
C GLY A 178 4.51 -16.48 -8.60
N TRP A 179 4.22 -15.22 -8.88
CA TRP A 179 5.17 -14.12 -8.71
C TRP A 179 5.63 -13.93 -7.25
N ALA A 180 4.69 -14.08 -6.30
CA ALA A 180 5.03 -14.04 -4.87
C ALA A 180 6.02 -15.14 -4.47
N LYS A 181 5.90 -16.35 -5.05
CA LYS A 181 6.85 -17.44 -4.83
C LYS A 181 8.23 -17.14 -5.44
N GLU A 182 8.29 -16.52 -6.60
CA GLU A 182 9.55 -16.06 -7.23
C GLU A 182 10.24 -15.02 -6.32
N ASN A 183 9.47 -14.05 -5.80
CA ASN A 183 9.97 -13.07 -4.84
C ASN A 183 10.48 -13.74 -3.55
N ALA A 184 9.77 -14.74 -3.03
CA ALA A 184 10.21 -15.50 -1.84
C ALA A 184 11.53 -16.23 -2.11
N ALA A 185 11.67 -16.89 -3.26
CA ALA A 185 12.91 -17.59 -3.63
C ALA A 185 14.08 -16.62 -3.72
N SER A 186 13.92 -15.48 -4.38
CA SER A 186 14.96 -14.45 -4.52
C SER A 186 15.31 -13.75 -3.20
N SER A 187 14.40 -13.79 -2.22
CA SER A 187 14.60 -13.26 -0.86
C SER A 187 15.19 -14.29 0.11
N GLY A 188 15.56 -15.50 -0.36
CA GLY A 188 16.07 -16.58 0.51
C GLY A 188 15.00 -17.19 1.43
N LEU A 189 13.71 -17.06 1.07
CA LEU A 189 12.57 -17.52 1.86
C LEU A 189 11.87 -18.75 1.25
N SER A 190 12.55 -19.52 0.40
CA SER A 190 11.96 -20.72 -0.24
C SER A 190 11.47 -21.75 0.79
N ASP A 191 12.20 -21.91 1.88
CA ASP A 191 11.90 -22.87 2.96
C ASP A 191 11.12 -22.25 4.13
N ALA A 192 10.76 -20.96 4.03
CA ALA A 192 9.97 -20.29 5.06
C ALA A 192 8.58 -20.93 5.16
N PRO A 193 7.96 -20.96 6.35
CA PRO A 193 6.67 -21.59 6.58
C PRO A 193 5.52 -20.76 5.99
N ILE A 194 5.45 -20.69 4.66
CA ILE A 194 4.43 -19.95 3.91
C ILE A 194 3.49 -20.94 3.21
N ARG A 195 2.22 -20.85 3.55
CA ARG A 195 1.14 -21.60 2.88
C ARG A 195 0.57 -20.74 1.74
N TRP A 196 0.85 -21.12 0.50
CA TRP A 196 0.42 -20.44 -0.71
C TRP A 196 -0.92 -20.92 -1.20
N LEU A 197 -1.89 -20.02 -1.39
CA LEU A 197 -3.25 -20.36 -1.81
C LEU A 197 -3.73 -19.44 -2.94
N VAL A 198 -4.22 -20.08 -4.00
CA VAL A 198 -4.99 -19.41 -5.06
C VAL A 198 -6.46 -19.58 -4.74
N ASP A 199 -7.10 -18.57 -4.16
CA ASP A 199 -8.45 -18.69 -3.63
C ASP A 199 -9.15 -17.33 -3.49
N ASP A 200 -10.48 -17.35 -3.47
CA ASP A 200 -11.30 -16.19 -3.08
C ASP A 200 -11.18 -15.95 -1.57
N CYS A 201 -10.80 -14.72 -1.21
CA CYS A 201 -10.50 -14.36 0.17
C CYS A 201 -11.69 -14.55 1.12
N VAL A 202 -12.90 -14.16 0.72
CA VAL A 202 -14.12 -14.30 1.55
C VAL A 202 -14.43 -15.76 1.78
N LYS A 203 -14.48 -16.55 0.71
CA LYS A 203 -14.75 -18.00 0.78
C LYS A 203 -13.66 -18.74 1.58
N PHE A 204 -12.41 -18.28 1.49
CA PHE A 204 -11.33 -18.83 2.29
C PHE A 204 -11.58 -18.58 3.78
N VAL A 205 -11.85 -17.33 4.18
CA VAL A 205 -12.14 -16.95 5.56
C VAL A 205 -13.31 -17.74 6.13
N GLU A 206 -14.42 -17.86 5.40
CA GLU A 206 -15.57 -18.68 5.81
C GLU A 206 -15.22 -20.15 6.03
N ARG A 207 -14.34 -20.73 5.20
CA ARG A 207 -13.88 -22.11 5.38
C ARG A 207 -12.96 -22.27 6.59
N GLU A 208 -12.09 -21.31 6.85
CA GLU A 208 -11.21 -21.35 8.02
C GLU A 208 -12.01 -21.21 9.33
N ILE A 209 -13.07 -20.39 9.36
CA ILE A 209 -14.02 -20.34 10.48
C ILE A 209 -14.66 -21.70 10.73
N ARG A 210 -15.21 -22.37 9.69
CA ARG A 210 -15.82 -23.71 9.82
C ARG A 210 -14.84 -24.78 10.28
N ARG A 211 -13.54 -24.61 10.00
CA ARG A 211 -12.46 -25.53 10.42
C ARG A 211 -11.95 -25.23 11.83
N GLY A 212 -12.36 -24.12 12.45
CA GLY A 212 -11.85 -23.69 13.74
C GLY A 212 -10.38 -23.26 13.71
N ASN A 213 -9.87 -22.82 12.57
CA ASN A 213 -8.51 -22.30 12.49
C ASN A 213 -8.44 -20.86 13.01
N HIS A 214 -7.32 -20.52 13.66
CA HIS A 214 -7.07 -19.18 14.20
C HIS A 214 -5.70 -18.65 13.82
N TYR A 215 -5.60 -17.31 13.77
CA TYR A 215 -4.43 -16.55 13.40
C TYR A 215 -4.14 -15.49 14.46
N ASP A 216 -2.86 -15.23 14.71
CA ASP A 216 -2.43 -14.20 15.64
C ASP A 216 -2.46 -12.81 15.03
N ALA A 217 -2.41 -12.74 13.71
CA ALA A 217 -2.48 -11.49 13.00
C ALA A 217 -3.14 -11.64 11.62
N ILE A 218 -3.80 -10.58 11.18
CA ILE A 218 -4.44 -10.51 9.86
C ILE A 218 -3.98 -9.24 9.14
N ILE A 219 -3.61 -9.39 7.88
CA ILE A 219 -3.27 -8.32 6.96
C ILE A 219 -4.23 -8.41 5.79
N MET A 220 -4.80 -7.29 5.35
CA MET A 220 -5.62 -7.24 4.14
C MET A 220 -5.39 -5.95 3.35
N ASP A 221 -5.32 -6.11 2.03
CA ASP A 221 -5.18 -5.02 1.06
C ASP A 221 -6.22 -5.17 -0.06
N PRO A 222 -7.52 -5.03 0.28
CA PRO A 222 -8.59 -5.30 -0.66
C PRO A 222 -8.64 -4.25 -1.78
N PRO A 223 -8.89 -4.67 -3.03
CA PRO A 223 -9.05 -3.74 -4.14
C PRO A 223 -10.34 -2.91 -3.97
N SER A 224 -10.36 -1.67 -4.51
CA SER A 224 -11.57 -0.85 -4.52
C SER A 224 -12.71 -1.52 -5.30
N TYR A 225 -12.36 -2.22 -6.39
CA TYR A 225 -13.28 -2.96 -7.23
C TYR A 225 -12.61 -4.23 -7.78
N GLY A 226 -13.36 -5.31 -7.87
CA GLY A 226 -12.89 -6.57 -8.45
C GLY A 226 -14.03 -7.37 -9.08
N ARG A 227 -13.67 -8.30 -9.98
CA ARG A 227 -14.60 -9.30 -10.53
C ARG A 227 -14.03 -10.68 -10.27
N GLY A 228 -14.83 -11.54 -9.66
CA GLY A 228 -14.52 -12.95 -9.49
C GLY A 228 -14.67 -13.72 -10.81
N PRO A 229 -14.13 -14.94 -10.90
CA PRO A 229 -14.14 -15.76 -12.11
C PRO A 229 -15.53 -16.21 -12.56
N LYS A 230 -16.53 -16.14 -11.68
CA LYS A 230 -17.93 -16.45 -11.97
C LYS A 230 -18.82 -15.21 -12.13
N GLY A 231 -18.20 -14.01 -12.26
CA GLY A 231 -18.90 -12.74 -12.40
C GLY A 231 -19.30 -12.09 -11.07
N GLU A 232 -18.87 -12.63 -9.93
CA GLU A 232 -19.07 -12.00 -8.63
C GLU A 232 -18.44 -10.59 -8.66
N ILE A 233 -19.13 -9.62 -8.08
CA ILE A 233 -18.66 -8.25 -8.01
C ILE A 233 -18.22 -7.96 -6.57
N TRP A 234 -16.96 -7.57 -6.41
CA TRP A 234 -16.42 -6.97 -5.21
C TRP A 234 -16.44 -5.45 -5.35
N LYS A 235 -17.09 -4.78 -4.41
CA LYS A 235 -16.98 -3.34 -4.17
C LYS A 235 -16.61 -3.15 -2.72
N ILE A 236 -15.53 -2.40 -2.47
CA ILE A 236 -14.99 -2.27 -1.11
C ILE A 236 -16.03 -1.66 -0.15
N ASP A 237 -16.78 -0.66 -0.57
CA ASP A 237 -17.78 0.05 0.25
C ASP A 237 -18.86 -0.89 0.79
N ASP A 238 -19.24 -1.91 0.00
CA ASP A 238 -20.26 -2.89 0.37
C ASP A 238 -19.69 -4.08 1.13
N ALA A 239 -18.44 -4.46 0.88
CA ALA A 239 -17.87 -5.76 1.23
C ALA A 239 -16.85 -5.73 2.37
N ILE A 240 -16.20 -4.57 2.63
CA ILE A 240 -15.09 -4.51 3.59
C ILE A 240 -15.56 -4.76 5.04
N HIS A 241 -16.63 -4.14 5.49
CA HIS A 241 -17.11 -4.31 6.85
C HIS A 241 -17.61 -5.75 7.13
N PRO A 242 -18.42 -6.39 6.26
CA PRO A 242 -18.73 -7.81 6.39
C PRO A 242 -17.49 -8.71 6.46
N LEU A 243 -16.46 -8.44 5.63
CA LEU A 243 -15.23 -9.22 5.66
C LEU A 243 -14.46 -9.03 6.98
N VAL A 244 -14.36 -7.80 7.50
CA VAL A 244 -13.73 -7.55 8.81
C VAL A 244 -14.43 -8.34 9.91
N LYS A 245 -15.77 -8.37 9.95
CA LYS A 245 -16.55 -9.18 10.90
C LYS A 245 -16.22 -10.66 10.85
N LEU A 246 -16.04 -11.21 9.65
CA LEU A 246 -15.62 -12.60 9.48
C LEU A 246 -14.18 -12.80 9.96
N CYS A 247 -13.28 -11.92 9.59
CA CYS A 247 -11.86 -11.99 9.96
C CYS A 247 -11.63 -11.90 11.47
N VAL A 248 -12.40 -11.09 12.19
CA VAL A 248 -12.33 -11.00 13.66
C VAL A 248 -12.64 -12.34 14.34
N GLN A 249 -13.44 -13.21 13.73
CA GLN A 249 -13.71 -14.56 14.25
C GLN A 249 -12.50 -15.50 14.10
N LEU A 250 -11.58 -15.18 13.18
CA LEU A 250 -10.36 -15.96 12.97
C LEU A 250 -9.20 -15.53 13.89
N LEU A 251 -9.33 -14.42 14.62
CA LEU A 251 -8.29 -14.03 15.57
C LEU A 251 -8.17 -15.04 16.71
N SER A 252 -6.94 -15.37 17.10
CA SER A 252 -6.65 -16.23 18.27
C SER A 252 -7.10 -15.54 19.55
N ASP A 253 -7.03 -16.25 20.69
CA ASP A 253 -7.39 -15.68 21.99
C ASP A 253 -6.44 -14.54 22.44
N ASP A 254 -5.18 -14.56 21.96
CA ASP A 254 -4.18 -13.54 22.19
C ASP A 254 -3.60 -13.01 20.88
N PRO A 255 -4.39 -12.24 20.11
CA PRO A 255 -3.98 -11.74 18.82
C PRO A 255 -2.99 -10.58 18.93
N LEU A 256 -2.08 -10.49 17.96
CA LEU A 256 -0.99 -9.53 17.98
C LEU A 256 -1.32 -8.22 17.26
N PHE A 257 -1.90 -8.33 16.05
CA PHE A 257 -2.31 -7.16 15.26
C PHE A 257 -3.34 -7.48 14.18
N PHE A 258 -3.99 -6.41 13.71
CA PHE A 258 -4.84 -6.41 12.52
C PHE A 258 -4.51 -5.19 11.67
N LEU A 259 -4.26 -5.38 10.37
CA LEU A 259 -3.90 -4.34 9.41
C LEU A 259 -4.87 -4.35 8.23
N ILE A 260 -5.41 -3.17 7.90
CA ILE A 260 -6.21 -2.95 6.69
C ILE A 260 -5.60 -1.80 5.89
N ASN A 261 -5.39 -2.02 4.59
CA ASN A 261 -5.03 -0.97 3.65
C ASN A 261 -6.22 -0.56 2.80
N SER A 262 -6.24 0.68 2.36
CA SER A 262 -7.22 1.20 1.41
C SER A 262 -6.63 2.26 0.50
N TYR A 263 -6.88 2.10 -0.79
CA TYR A 263 -6.59 3.08 -1.84
C TYR A 263 -7.87 3.74 -2.38
N THR A 264 -8.97 3.55 -1.68
CA THR A 264 -10.30 4.05 -2.08
C THR A 264 -10.57 5.42 -1.46
N THR A 265 -10.89 6.39 -2.30
CA THR A 265 -11.09 7.80 -1.90
C THR A 265 -12.16 7.98 -0.81
N GLY A 266 -13.17 7.12 -0.73
CA GLY A 266 -14.23 7.20 0.29
C GLY A 266 -13.85 6.62 1.65
N LEU A 267 -12.75 5.85 1.76
CA LEU A 267 -12.30 5.21 2.99
C LEU A 267 -11.17 6.01 3.65
N ALA A 268 -11.53 7.16 4.22
CA ALA A 268 -10.60 7.96 5.01
C ALA A 268 -10.05 7.19 6.23
N PRO A 269 -8.88 7.55 6.77
CA PRO A 269 -8.31 6.90 7.98
C PRO A 269 -9.30 6.81 9.14
N SER A 270 -10.10 7.85 9.39
CA SER A 270 -11.11 7.86 10.44
C SER A 270 -12.22 6.81 10.25
N VAL A 271 -12.56 6.46 9.00
CA VAL A 271 -13.52 5.38 8.70
C VAL A 271 -12.93 4.04 9.07
N LEU A 272 -11.64 3.80 8.74
CA LEU A 272 -10.92 2.58 9.15
C LEU A 272 -10.83 2.48 10.67
N THR A 273 -10.50 3.59 11.36
CA THR A 273 -10.47 3.64 12.82
C THR A 273 -11.82 3.25 13.42
N TYR A 274 -12.92 3.84 12.94
CA TYR A 274 -14.27 3.55 13.45
C TYR A 274 -14.63 2.06 13.25
N MET A 275 -14.47 1.56 12.02
CA MET A 275 -14.81 0.19 11.66
C MET A 275 -14.03 -0.84 12.49
N MET A 276 -12.71 -0.67 12.59
CA MET A 276 -11.86 -1.58 13.37
C MET A 276 -12.16 -1.49 14.88
N SER A 277 -12.45 -0.30 15.40
CA SER A 277 -12.75 -0.11 16.81
C SER A 277 -14.05 -0.82 17.22
N VAL A 278 -15.11 -0.76 16.40
CA VAL A 278 -16.38 -1.40 16.76
C VAL A 278 -16.35 -2.92 16.62
N GLU A 279 -15.48 -3.46 15.75
CA GLU A 279 -15.41 -4.90 15.52
C GLU A 279 -14.35 -5.63 16.36
N ILE A 280 -13.21 -5.00 16.65
CA ILE A 280 -12.07 -5.67 17.30
C ILE A 280 -11.98 -5.34 18.78
N MET A 281 -12.10 -4.06 19.16
CA MET A 281 -11.86 -3.63 20.54
C MET A 281 -12.83 -4.23 21.59
N PRO A 282 -14.13 -4.45 21.31
CA PRO A 282 -15.03 -5.04 22.29
C PRO A 282 -14.61 -6.45 22.71
N LYS A 283 -13.94 -7.20 21.83
CA LYS A 283 -13.51 -8.58 22.09
C LYS A 283 -12.09 -8.65 22.64
N PHE A 284 -11.20 -7.83 22.15
CA PHE A 284 -9.76 -7.98 22.40
C PHE A 284 -9.12 -6.78 23.11
N GLY A 285 -9.83 -5.67 23.30
CA GLY A 285 -9.21 -4.43 23.78
C GLY A 285 -8.18 -3.88 22.79
N GLY A 286 -7.06 -3.35 23.30
CA GLY A 286 -5.98 -2.82 22.48
C GLY A 286 -6.25 -1.41 21.96
N HIS A 287 -5.53 -1.00 20.94
CA HIS A 287 -5.59 0.33 20.34
C HIS A 287 -5.73 0.25 18.82
N VAL A 288 -6.56 1.12 18.25
CA VAL A 288 -6.69 1.32 16.80
C VAL A 288 -6.14 2.68 16.44
N GLU A 289 -5.26 2.72 15.47
CA GLU A 289 -4.76 3.93 14.84
C GLU A 289 -4.88 3.80 13.32
N ALA A 290 -5.31 4.85 12.65
CA ALA A 290 -5.31 4.89 11.19
C ALA A 290 -4.80 6.23 10.69
N GLN A 291 -3.95 6.17 9.67
CA GLN A 291 -3.34 7.34 9.05
C GLN A 291 -3.21 7.13 7.54
N GLU A 292 -2.96 8.20 6.82
CA GLU A 292 -2.48 8.11 5.45
C GLU A 292 -1.05 7.54 5.44
N ILE A 293 -0.73 6.80 4.38
CA ILE A 293 0.63 6.35 4.08
C ILE A 293 1.17 7.15 2.90
N GLY A 294 2.45 7.44 2.90
CA GLY A 294 3.02 8.31 1.89
C GLY A 294 4.48 8.01 1.56
N LEU A 295 4.89 8.58 0.43
CA LEU A 295 6.23 8.49 -0.11
C LEU A 295 6.88 9.88 -0.15
N PRO A 296 8.08 10.07 0.40
CA PRO A 296 8.82 11.32 0.27
C PRO A 296 9.11 11.65 -1.19
N VAL A 297 8.88 12.90 -1.59
CA VAL A 297 9.18 13.43 -2.93
C VAL A 297 10.49 14.21 -2.87
N LYS A 298 11.49 13.78 -3.62
CA LYS A 298 12.85 14.31 -3.56
C LYS A 298 12.96 15.79 -3.93
N GLU A 299 12.36 16.18 -5.06
CA GLU A 299 12.51 17.54 -5.59
C GLU A 299 11.82 18.60 -4.72
N THR A 300 10.73 18.25 -4.06
CA THR A 300 9.94 19.20 -3.28
C THR A 300 10.17 19.10 -1.77
N GLY A 301 10.68 17.96 -1.28
CA GLY A 301 10.73 17.65 0.15
C GLY A 301 9.36 17.41 0.80
N LEU A 302 8.28 17.39 -0.01
CA LEU A 302 6.93 17.09 0.43
C LEU A 302 6.67 15.57 0.40
N VAL A 303 5.47 15.16 0.75
CA VAL A 303 5.04 13.76 0.76
C VAL A 303 3.95 13.55 -0.28
N LEU A 304 4.09 12.55 -1.14
CA LEU A 304 3.02 12.07 -2.01
C LEU A 304 2.10 11.17 -1.18
N PRO A 305 0.82 11.54 -0.95
CA PRO A 305 -0.14 10.67 -0.29
C PRO A 305 -0.48 9.50 -1.21
N CYS A 306 -0.46 8.27 -0.69
CA CYS A 306 -0.65 7.07 -1.51
C CYS A 306 -1.92 6.30 -1.18
N GLY A 307 -2.39 6.35 0.06
CA GLY A 307 -3.56 5.64 0.54
C GLY A 307 -3.66 5.75 2.06
N ALA A 308 -4.51 4.95 2.67
CA ALA A 308 -4.70 4.90 4.11
C ALA A 308 -4.45 3.49 4.66
N SER A 309 -3.97 3.41 5.89
CA SER A 309 -3.85 2.16 6.64
C SER A 309 -4.47 2.29 8.01
N GLY A 310 -5.22 1.27 8.42
CA GLY A 310 -5.70 1.09 9.78
C GLY A 310 -4.89 -0.01 10.46
N ARG A 311 -4.36 0.25 11.64
CA ARG A 311 -3.55 -0.65 12.47
C ARG A 311 -4.21 -0.83 13.82
N TRP A 312 -4.54 -2.05 14.16
CA TRP A 312 -4.90 -2.43 15.51
C TRP A 312 -3.77 -3.27 16.10
N GLY A 313 -3.53 -3.13 17.40
CA GLY A 313 -2.57 -3.96 18.13
C GLY A 313 -2.64 -3.77 19.63
N ARG A 314 -1.99 -4.66 20.34
CA ARG A 314 -1.73 -4.61 21.77
C ARG A 314 -0.33 -4.17 22.07
#